data_82d4570e258b0e145dac7d33959aaa4e
#
_entry.id   82d4570e258b0e145dac7d33959aaa4e
#
_cell.length_a   1.000
_cell.length_b   1.000
_cell.length_c   1.000
_cell.angle_alpha   90.00
_cell.angle_beta   90.00
_cell.angle_gamma   90.00
#
_symmetry.space_group_name_H-M   'P 1'
#
loop_
_entity.id
_entity.type
_entity.pdbx_description
1 polymer ?
#
loop_
_entity_poly.entity_id
_entity_poly.type
_entity_poly.pdbx_seq_one_letter_code
_entity_poly.pdbx_strand_id
1 'polypeptide(L)'
;MKRFASILLAGILSISVAVPSFAAIETNAGDWAKSSMEFAYEEGLLTDAELMKARSPMSRKEFCKMVMRFLNVVTEKEWKATQASPFSDCDDKDVIAAYEAGIIGGVEPGVFAPDRTLTREQMAIMVARVLKICGIDLTDKAVKNPFTDTALLYDSSNRYIDQLYGAGIVAGYEDGTYGPFREMTVQEAVVSFVKGYCYAVDTEVSVPEKEPEVTIPEETVTPVEPEVTLPEETVTPVEPEVTTPEETVTPVEPEVTTPEKTETKTEVTVGANTETVTVGGKKISLNWTVEELKAVWGEPDRIDTSVYGLDRYIYINDYVDYFFVTFEKGEVVEIFVPGTDFSYLSMNGKGTMADIENLSFVSLVEHSGVIQNELSEVRLPMDYEGNLCGLLLQTKDFVQNKNPMSTLHYDMKEDMELQLLDLIQVRRREKGVDLLTMDKKLWDVAKAHSEDMTSNNFFDYTGSDGSTPFGRIMERGKEFLTASETIARQRGDIVNIYQEWMRNASKHNGLMDSSMQEVGVGVSSKTKVLHVTVDLCGQGTQTKK
;
A
#
# COMPACT_ATOMS: atom_id res chain seq x y z
N MET A 1 -22.86 -12.89 32.58
CA MET A 1 -23.40 -13.38 31.30
C MET A 1 -24.67 -14.22 31.52
N LYS A 2 -25.73 -13.70 32.04
CA LYS A 2 -27.06 -14.39 32.20
C LYS A 2 -28.15 -13.41 32.62
N ARG A 3 -28.31 -12.25 31.99
CA ARG A 3 -29.43 -11.32 32.31
C ARG A 3 -30.08 -10.61 31.13
N PHE A 4 -29.67 -10.85 29.87
CA PHE A 4 -30.33 -10.25 28.69
C PHE A 4 -31.36 -11.15 27.99
N ALA A 5 -31.57 -12.37 28.44
CA ALA A 5 -32.55 -13.32 27.88
C ALA A 5 -33.95 -13.25 28.51
N SER A 6 -34.34 -12.18 29.18
CA SER A 6 -35.58 -12.18 29.99
C SER A 6 -36.63 -11.16 29.61
N ILE A 7 -36.56 -10.50 28.47
CA ILE A 7 -37.62 -9.52 28.12
C ILE A 7 -38.46 -9.93 26.89
N LEU A 8 -38.14 -10.98 26.16
CA LEU A 8 -38.88 -11.36 24.94
C LEU A 8 -39.43 -12.79 24.93
N LEU A 9 -39.68 -13.42 26.11
CA LEU A 9 -40.36 -14.71 26.16
C LEU A 9 -41.49 -14.71 27.21
N ALA A 10 -42.46 -13.81 27.10
CA ALA A 10 -43.73 -13.92 27.80
C ALA A 10 -44.82 -13.20 27.04
N GLY A 11 -45.55 -13.94 26.22
CA GLY A 11 -46.78 -13.34 25.69
C GLY A 11 -47.40 -13.97 24.45
N ILE A 12 -47.58 -15.29 24.45
CA ILE A 12 -48.74 -15.85 23.70
C ILE A 12 -49.86 -16.03 24.71
N LEU A 13 -50.53 -14.94 25.01
CA LEU A 13 -51.91 -14.99 25.50
C LEU A 13 -52.67 -13.86 24.80
N SER A 14 -53.60 -14.25 23.98
CA SER A 14 -54.53 -13.42 23.22
C SER A 14 -55.28 -12.46 24.16
N ILE A 15 -54.78 -11.25 24.31
CA ILE A 15 -55.51 -10.08 24.73
C ILE A 15 -55.28 -9.03 23.66
N SER A 16 -56.34 -8.67 22.97
CA SER A 16 -56.41 -7.57 22.02
C SER A 16 -56.18 -6.24 22.80
N VAL A 17 -54.93 -5.96 23.05
CA VAL A 17 -54.49 -4.64 23.45
C VAL A 17 -53.97 -3.97 22.18
N ALA A 18 -54.50 -2.80 21.84
CA ALA A 18 -54.00 -1.97 20.76
C ALA A 18 -52.49 -1.77 20.95
N VAL A 19 -51.69 -2.43 20.14
CA VAL A 19 -50.26 -2.20 20.07
C VAL A 19 -50.09 -0.72 19.67
N PRO A 20 -49.40 0.11 20.46
CA PRO A 20 -49.07 1.44 19.97
C PRO A 20 -48.34 1.25 18.67
N SER A 21 -48.86 1.83 17.59
CA SER A 21 -48.17 1.93 16.32
C SER A 21 -46.85 2.62 16.59
N PHE A 22 -45.75 1.87 16.72
CA PHE A 22 -44.43 2.47 16.65
C PHE A 22 -44.38 3.25 15.35
N ALA A 23 -44.20 4.55 15.43
CA ALA A 23 -43.92 5.36 14.25
C ALA A 23 -42.74 4.70 13.55
N ALA A 24 -42.93 4.36 12.27
CA ALA A 24 -41.86 3.74 11.49
C ALA A 24 -40.63 4.66 11.60
N ILE A 25 -39.49 4.08 12.00
CA ILE A 25 -38.25 4.83 12.09
C ILE A 25 -37.92 5.33 10.69
N GLU A 26 -37.87 6.66 10.52
CA GLU A 26 -37.54 7.22 9.22
C GLU A 26 -36.07 7.00 8.92
N THR A 27 -35.77 6.34 7.82
CA THR A 27 -34.42 6.13 7.30
C THR A 27 -34.45 6.17 5.77
N ASN A 28 -33.36 6.66 5.17
CA ASN A 28 -33.18 6.62 3.71
C ASN A 28 -32.47 5.32 3.26
N ALA A 29 -32.37 4.32 4.10
CA ALA A 29 -31.74 3.03 3.78
C ALA A 29 -32.49 2.30 2.66
N GLY A 30 -31.77 1.46 1.92
CA GLY A 30 -32.37 0.50 1.01
C GLY A 30 -33.15 -0.58 1.78
N ASP A 31 -34.17 -1.18 1.16
CA ASP A 31 -35.05 -2.17 1.83
C ASP A 31 -34.25 -3.33 2.42
N TRP A 32 -33.17 -3.75 1.77
CA TRP A 32 -32.29 -4.81 2.22
C TRP A 32 -31.52 -4.49 3.53
N ALA A 33 -31.25 -3.22 3.80
CA ALA A 33 -30.48 -2.77 4.98
C ALA A 33 -31.40 -2.27 6.11
N LYS A 34 -32.67 -2.03 5.83
CA LYS A 34 -33.59 -1.33 6.72
C LYS A 34 -33.69 -1.99 8.08
N SER A 35 -33.89 -3.29 8.16
CA SER A 35 -33.98 -4.01 9.43
C SER A 35 -32.69 -3.93 10.26
N SER A 36 -31.54 -3.98 9.63
CA SER A 36 -30.25 -3.82 10.32
C SER A 36 -30.02 -2.40 10.81
N MET A 37 -30.46 -1.40 10.04
CA MET A 37 -30.35 0.02 10.44
C MET A 37 -31.28 0.33 11.65
N GLU A 38 -32.52 -0.16 11.59
CA GLU A 38 -33.48 -0.03 12.69
C GLU A 38 -32.96 -0.72 13.95
N PHE A 39 -32.51 -1.97 13.83
CA PHE A 39 -31.92 -2.71 14.94
C PHE A 39 -30.71 -1.98 15.55
N ALA A 40 -29.75 -1.52 14.74
CA ALA A 40 -28.58 -0.80 15.22
C ALA A 40 -28.95 0.52 15.94
N TYR A 41 -30.01 1.17 15.48
CA TYR A 41 -30.53 2.38 16.14
C TYR A 41 -31.18 2.05 17.48
N GLU A 42 -32.04 1.02 17.55
CA GLU A 42 -32.69 0.58 18.78
C GLU A 42 -31.69 0.13 19.85
N GLU A 43 -30.59 -0.52 19.45
CA GLU A 43 -29.49 -0.92 20.33
C GLU A 43 -28.55 0.25 20.70
N GLY A 44 -28.83 1.47 20.23
CA GLY A 44 -28.02 2.65 20.53
C GLY A 44 -26.66 2.68 19.83
N LEU A 45 -26.47 1.87 18.79
CA LEU A 45 -25.24 1.82 17.99
C LEU A 45 -25.19 2.96 16.97
N LEU A 46 -26.34 3.47 16.54
CA LEU A 46 -26.48 4.59 15.61
C LEU A 46 -27.13 5.79 16.29
N THR A 47 -26.78 6.96 15.81
CA THR A 47 -27.47 8.22 16.11
C THR A 47 -28.53 8.53 15.05
N ASP A 48 -29.47 9.44 15.34
CA ASP A 48 -30.45 9.93 14.35
C ASP A 48 -29.78 10.43 13.06
N ALA A 49 -28.66 11.15 13.20
CA ALA A 49 -27.92 11.69 12.07
C ALA A 49 -27.30 10.61 11.17
N GLU A 50 -26.79 9.52 11.78
CA GLU A 50 -26.23 8.39 11.04
C GLU A 50 -27.34 7.56 10.36
N LEU A 51 -28.48 7.40 11.03
CA LEU A 51 -29.66 6.72 10.47
C LEU A 51 -30.17 7.42 9.19
N MET A 52 -30.17 8.74 9.17
CA MET A 52 -30.61 9.55 8.02
C MET A 52 -29.58 9.61 6.88
N LYS A 53 -28.35 9.17 7.12
CA LYS A 53 -27.26 9.12 6.15
C LYS A 53 -26.98 7.73 5.58
N ALA A 54 -27.92 6.79 5.65
CA ALA A 54 -27.68 5.37 5.34
C ALA A 54 -26.96 5.14 3.98
N ARG A 55 -27.25 5.91 2.96
CA ARG A 55 -26.63 5.80 1.62
C ARG A 55 -25.38 6.63 1.42
N SER A 56 -25.00 7.46 2.40
CA SER A 56 -23.80 8.28 2.33
C SER A 56 -22.55 7.44 2.63
N PRO A 57 -21.36 7.86 2.14
CA PRO A 57 -20.10 7.24 2.53
C PRO A 57 -19.90 7.24 4.05
N MET A 58 -19.43 6.13 4.59
CA MET A 58 -19.10 5.97 6.03
C MET A 58 -17.66 6.42 6.26
N SER A 59 -17.43 7.42 7.09
CA SER A 59 -16.07 7.80 7.45
C SER A 59 -15.45 6.86 8.48
N ARG A 60 -14.12 6.78 8.50
CA ARG A 60 -13.37 6.00 9.48
C ARG A 60 -13.71 6.40 10.92
N LYS A 61 -13.88 7.70 11.18
CA LYS A 61 -14.26 8.24 12.49
C LYS A 61 -15.68 7.83 12.90
N GLU A 62 -16.65 7.93 12.00
CA GLU A 62 -18.04 7.54 12.29
C GLU A 62 -18.14 6.05 12.63
N PHE A 63 -17.46 5.20 11.86
CA PHE A 63 -17.42 3.76 12.15
C PHE A 63 -16.72 3.46 13.49
N CYS A 64 -15.61 4.14 13.78
CA CYS A 64 -14.91 4.02 15.04
C CYS A 64 -15.83 4.34 16.24
N LYS A 65 -16.63 5.41 16.14
CA LYS A 65 -17.62 5.77 17.18
C LYS A 65 -18.70 4.71 17.35
N MET A 66 -19.19 4.13 16.27
CA MET A 66 -20.16 3.03 16.32
C MET A 66 -19.56 1.80 17.02
N VAL A 67 -18.32 1.43 16.70
CA VAL A 67 -17.59 0.33 17.33
C VAL A 67 -17.39 0.58 18.83
N MET A 68 -17.09 1.81 19.24
CA MET A 68 -16.94 2.15 20.65
C MET A 68 -18.27 2.10 21.42
N ARG A 69 -19.37 2.53 20.81
CA ARG A 69 -20.73 2.34 21.39
C ARG A 69 -21.03 0.86 21.62
N PHE A 70 -20.76 0.02 20.63
CA PHE A 70 -20.89 -1.43 20.77
C PHE A 70 -20.04 -1.99 21.91
N LEU A 71 -18.76 -1.63 21.97
CA LEU A 71 -17.85 -2.11 23.02
C LEU A 71 -18.36 -1.75 24.42
N ASN A 72 -18.87 -0.54 24.58
CA ASN A 72 -19.46 -0.08 25.84
C ASN A 72 -20.71 -0.89 26.22
N VAL A 73 -21.59 -1.18 25.26
CA VAL A 73 -22.82 -1.95 25.47
C VAL A 73 -22.49 -3.40 25.81
N VAL A 74 -21.67 -4.08 25.03
CA VAL A 74 -21.38 -5.52 25.21
C VAL A 74 -20.55 -5.79 26.46
N THR A 75 -19.62 -4.90 26.80
CA THR A 75 -18.75 -5.10 27.97
C THR A 75 -19.34 -4.52 29.27
N GLU A 76 -20.47 -3.83 29.20
CA GLU A 76 -21.07 -3.06 30.33
C GLU A 76 -20.05 -2.11 30.98
N LYS A 77 -19.07 -1.63 30.20
CA LYS A 77 -17.98 -0.78 30.66
C LYS A 77 -17.84 0.43 29.74
N GLU A 78 -17.67 1.60 30.37
CA GLU A 78 -17.37 2.82 29.60
C GLU A 78 -15.88 2.89 29.26
N TRP A 79 -15.57 2.72 27.99
CA TRP A 79 -14.20 2.84 27.46
C TRP A 79 -13.93 4.30 27.12
N LYS A 80 -12.97 4.92 27.79
CA LYS A 80 -12.61 6.33 27.60
C LYS A 80 -11.12 6.48 27.31
N ALA A 81 -10.78 7.47 26.52
CA ALA A 81 -9.40 7.89 26.32
C ALA A 81 -8.75 8.28 27.66
N THR A 82 -7.57 7.74 27.90
CA THR A 82 -6.77 8.00 29.12
C THR A 82 -5.53 8.83 28.82
N GLN A 83 -5.11 8.93 27.57
CA GLN A 83 -3.91 9.64 27.13
C GLN A 83 -4.25 10.74 26.11
N ALA A 84 -3.26 11.54 25.76
CA ALA A 84 -3.35 12.47 24.64
C ALA A 84 -3.42 11.71 23.31
N SER A 85 -3.97 12.36 22.29
CA SER A 85 -4.06 11.73 20.97
C SER A 85 -2.67 11.34 20.44
N PRO A 86 -2.51 10.12 19.94
CA PRO A 86 -1.31 9.72 19.19
C PRO A 86 -1.35 10.25 17.75
N PHE A 87 -2.46 10.86 17.32
CA PHE A 87 -2.69 11.34 15.96
C PHE A 87 -2.64 12.86 15.90
N SER A 88 -1.94 13.38 14.88
CA SER A 88 -1.82 14.83 14.64
C SER A 88 -3.07 15.43 13.98
N ASP A 89 -3.91 14.60 13.36
CA ASP A 89 -5.08 14.97 12.57
C ASP A 89 -6.42 14.61 13.24
N CYS A 90 -6.41 14.05 14.45
CA CYS A 90 -7.61 13.63 15.14
C CYS A 90 -7.42 13.69 16.67
N ASP A 91 -8.28 14.46 17.36
CA ASP A 91 -8.35 14.58 18.81
C ASP A 91 -9.65 13.99 19.41
N ASP A 92 -10.42 13.28 18.59
CA ASP A 92 -11.69 12.66 18.99
C ASP A 92 -11.45 11.57 20.03
N LYS A 93 -12.15 11.67 21.17
CA LYS A 93 -11.93 10.81 22.32
C LYS A 93 -12.30 9.35 22.08
N ASP A 94 -13.31 9.08 21.25
CA ASP A 94 -13.67 7.72 20.88
C ASP A 94 -12.60 7.07 20.00
N VAL A 95 -11.99 7.85 19.09
CA VAL A 95 -10.87 7.40 18.27
C VAL A 95 -9.64 7.09 19.13
N ILE A 96 -9.32 7.96 20.10
CA ILE A 96 -8.20 7.72 21.02
C ILE A 96 -8.46 6.46 21.88
N ALA A 97 -9.66 6.31 22.43
CA ALA A 97 -10.03 5.13 23.21
C ALA A 97 -9.98 3.83 22.39
N ALA A 98 -10.41 3.87 21.13
CA ALA A 98 -10.30 2.73 20.21
C ALA A 98 -8.85 2.37 19.88
N TYR A 99 -7.97 3.36 19.78
CA TYR A 99 -6.53 3.14 19.61
C TYR A 99 -5.92 2.51 20.87
N GLU A 100 -6.19 3.05 22.06
CA GLU A 100 -5.73 2.50 23.34
C GLU A 100 -6.24 1.06 23.58
N ALA A 101 -7.44 0.76 23.09
CA ALA A 101 -8.02 -0.58 23.14
C ALA A 101 -7.42 -1.55 22.08
N GLY A 102 -6.59 -1.06 21.14
CA GLY A 102 -6.00 -1.87 20.06
C GLY A 102 -6.96 -2.24 18.92
N ILE A 103 -8.12 -1.54 18.83
CA ILE A 103 -9.12 -1.78 17.76
C ILE A 103 -8.63 -1.19 16.44
N ILE A 104 -8.07 0.00 16.50
CA ILE A 104 -7.60 0.75 15.33
C ILE A 104 -6.10 1.02 15.40
N GLY A 105 -5.53 1.33 14.22
CA GLY A 105 -4.24 1.96 14.06
C GLY A 105 -4.37 3.21 13.19
N GLY A 106 -3.29 3.96 13.05
CA GLY A 106 -3.19 5.01 12.05
C GLY A 106 -3.14 4.43 10.63
N VAL A 107 -3.46 5.25 9.64
CA VAL A 107 -3.16 4.96 8.23
C VAL A 107 -1.66 5.17 7.95
N GLU A 108 -1.02 5.96 8.82
CA GLU A 108 0.41 6.25 8.90
C GLU A 108 0.79 6.52 10.37
N PRO A 109 2.07 6.49 10.72
CA PRO A 109 2.53 6.92 12.03
C PRO A 109 2.01 8.33 12.37
N GLY A 110 1.21 8.44 13.43
CA GLY A 110 0.64 9.71 13.88
C GLY A 110 -0.48 10.30 13.02
N VAL A 111 -1.05 9.55 12.06
CA VAL A 111 -2.17 10.00 11.20
C VAL A 111 -3.30 8.97 11.21
N PHE A 112 -4.51 9.39 11.60
CA PHE A 112 -5.70 8.53 11.63
C PHE A 112 -6.53 8.62 10.35
N ALA A 113 -6.56 9.78 9.68
CA ALA A 113 -7.42 10.13 8.55
C ALA A 113 -8.93 9.98 8.90
N PRO A 114 -9.45 10.80 9.84
CA PRO A 114 -10.79 10.65 10.41
C PRO A 114 -11.92 10.75 9.41
N ASP A 115 -11.80 11.63 8.44
CA ASP A 115 -12.83 11.95 7.46
C ASP A 115 -12.68 11.15 6.15
N ARG A 116 -11.65 10.29 6.05
CA ARG A 116 -11.50 9.37 4.91
C ARG A 116 -12.58 8.30 4.97
N THR A 117 -13.13 7.93 3.81
CA THR A 117 -14.11 6.86 3.71
C THR A 117 -13.52 5.52 4.17
N LEU A 118 -14.31 4.78 4.92
CA LEU A 118 -13.98 3.44 5.42
C LEU A 118 -13.96 2.44 4.26
N THR A 119 -12.90 1.63 4.16
CA THR A 119 -12.88 0.50 3.24
C THR A 119 -13.41 -0.77 3.90
N ARG A 120 -13.85 -1.73 3.07
CA ARG A 120 -14.40 -3.00 3.54
C ARG A 120 -13.38 -3.85 4.29
N GLU A 121 -12.11 -3.79 3.90
CA GLU A 121 -10.98 -4.37 4.65
C GLU A 121 -10.85 -3.76 6.05
N GLN A 122 -10.85 -2.43 6.13
CA GLN A 122 -10.70 -1.72 7.40
C GLN A 122 -11.86 -2.04 8.36
N MET A 123 -13.08 -2.12 7.83
CA MET A 123 -14.25 -2.57 8.58
C MET A 123 -14.03 -3.97 9.16
N ALA A 124 -13.60 -4.94 8.35
CA ALA A 124 -13.38 -6.30 8.79
C ALA A 124 -12.33 -6.40 9.91
N ILE A 125 -11.22 -5.67 9.77
CA ILE A 125 -10.18 -5.61 10.80
C ILE A 125 -10.74 -5.06 12.13
N MET A 126 -11.49 -3.97 12.08
CA MET A 126 -12.04 -3.35 13.28
C MET A 126 -13.09 -4.26 13.95
N VAL A 127 -13.98 -4.89 13.18
CA VAL A 127 -14.98 -5.84 13.69
C VAL A 127 -14.32 -7.04 14.36
N ALA A 128 -13.35 -7.68 13.72
CA ALA A 128 -12.68 -8.84 14.32
C ALA A 128 -11.93 -8.48 15.61
N ARG A 129 -11.28 -7.32 15.65
CA ARG A 129 -10.56 -6.85 16.85
C ARG A 129 -11.50 -6.52 18.01
N VAL A 130 -12.62 -5.85 17.74
CA VAL A 130 -13.57 -5.53 18.81
C VAL A 130 -14.23 -6.79 19.35
N LEU A 131 -14.59 -7.76 18.51
CA LEU A 131 -15.12 -9.06 18.96
C LEU A 131 -14.12 -9.78 19.88
N LYS A 132 -12.85 -9.77 19.53
CA LYS A 132 -11.79 -10.34 20.37
C LYS A 132 -11.69 -9.66 21.75
N ILE A 133 -11.82 -8.34 21.82
CA ILE A 133 -11.85 -7.58 23.09
C ILE A 133 -13.08 -7.96 23.92
N CYS A 134 -14.22 -8.24 23.28
CA CYS A 134 -15.42 -8.75 23.93
C CYS A 134 -15.29 -10.22 24.39
N GLY A 135 -14.13 -10.86 24.25
CA GLY A 135 -13.88 -12.25 24.64
C GLY A 135 -14.28 -13.28 23.58
N ILE A 136 -14.62 -12.84 22.37
CA ILE A 136 -14.99 -13.70 21.24
C ILE A 136 -13.78 -13.88 20.33
N ASP A 137 -13.04 -14.96 20.54
CA ASP A 137 -11.92 -15.32 19.68
C ASP A 137 -12.41 -16.17 18.50
N LEU A 138 -12.28 -15.62 17.30
CA LEU A 138 -12.69 -16.28 16.05
C LEU A 138 -11.56 -17.08 15.39
N THR A 139 -10.41 -17.24 16.04
CA THR A 139 -9.25 -17.93 15.47
C THR A 139 -9.60 -19.37 15.04
N ASP A 140 -10.38 -20.07 15.85
CA ASP A 140 -10.83 -21.44 15.54
C ASP A 140 -11.94 -21.51 14.47
N LYS A 141 -12.49 -20.36 14.07
CA LYS A 141 -13.49 -20.23 13.02
C LYS A 141 -12.91 -19.91 11.66
N ALA A 142 -11.61 -19.58 11.60
CA ALA A 142 -10.96 -19.19 10.37
C ALA A 142 -11.10 -20.28 9.30
N VAL A 143 -11.71 -19.93 8.18
CA VAL A 143 -11.83 -20.74 6.97
C VAL A 143 -11.30 -19.91 5.83
N LYS A 144 -10.38 -20.46 5.03
CA LYS A 144 -9.87 -19.73 3.87
C LYS A 144 -11.04 -19.24 3.03
N ASN A 145 -11.14 -17.93 2.89
CA ASN A 145 -12.21 -17.33 2.13
C ASN A 145 -12.10 -17.66 0.63
N PRO A 146 -13.23 -17.77 -0.09
CA PRO A 146 -13.23 -18.15 -1.50
C PRO A 146 -13.06 -16.95 -2.45
N PHE A 147 -12.85 -15.75 -1.93
CA PHE A 147 -12.90 -14.53 -2.71
C PHE A 147 -11.68 -14.37 -3.62
N THR A 148 -11.91 -13.97 -4.86
CA THR A 148 -10.88 -13.91 -5.89
C THR A 148 -9.95 -12.70 -5.75
N ASP A 149 -10.39 -11.64 -5.03
CA ASP A 149 -9.71 -10.37 -4.89
C ASP A 149 -9.05 -10.13 -3.53
N THR A 150 -9.17 -11.07 -2.59
CA THR A 150 -8.52 -10.98 -1.27
C THR A 150 -7.04 -11.37 -1.30
N ALA A 151 -6.58 -11.98 -2.38
CA ALA A 151 -5.15 -12.26 -2.59
C ALA A 151 -4.29 -10.98 -2.64
N LEU A 152 -4.89 -9.81 -2.80
CA LEU A 152 -4.24 -8.49 -2.77
C LEU A 152 -4.02 -7.95 -1.35
N LEU A 153 -4.60 -8.59 -0.35
CA LEU A 153 -4.53 -8.14 1.04
C LEU A 153 -3.31 -8.71 1.75
N TYR A 154 -2.88 -8.00 2.78
CA TYR A 154 -1.94 -8.57 3.75
C TYR A 154 -2.56 -9.79 4.42
N ASP A 155 -1.76 -10.80 4.75
CA ASP A 155 -2.25 -12.00 5.46
C ASP A 155 -2.87 -11.66 6.81
N SER A 156 -2.38 -10.59 7.46
CA SER A 156 -3.02 -10.10 8.67
C SER A 156 -4.46 -9.66 8.42
N SER A 157 -4.73 -8.99 7.29
CA SER A 157 -6.07 -8.58 6.88
C SER A 157 -6.89 -9.78 6.40
N ASN A 158 -6.28 -10.64 5.57
CA ASN A 158 -6.91 -11.88 5.10
C ASN A 158 -7.32 -12.78 6.26
N ARG A 159 -6.48 -12.92 7.29
CA ARG A 159 -6.81 -13.69 8.48
C ARG A 159 -8.09 -13.20 9.17
N TYR A 160 -8.28 -11.89 9.28
CA TYR A 160 -9.50 -11.34 9.84
C TYR A 160 -10.71 -11.63 8.95
N ILE A 161 -10.56 -11.54 7.63
CA ILE A 161 -11.62 -11.88 6.68
C ILE A 161 -11.94 -13.38 6.76
N ASP A 162 -10.93 -14.26 6.82
CA ASP A 162 -11.10 -15.71 6.99
C ASP A 162 -11.88 -16.06 8.29
N GLN A 163 -11.55 -15.38 9.38
CA GLN A 163 -12.23 -15.53 10.66
C GLN A 163 -13.69 -15.09 10.58
N LEU A 164 -13.95 -13.92 10.03
CA LEU A 164 -15.30 -13.36 9.91
C LEU A 164 -16.13 -14.13 8.88
N TYR A 165 -15.53 -14.59 7.79
CA TYR A 165 -16.18 -15.44 6.79
C TYR A 165 -16.57 -16.80 7.38
N GLY A 166 -15.64 -17.47 8.05
CA GLY A 166 -15.90 -18.75 8.70
C GLY A 166 -16.91 -18.67 9.85
N ALA A 167 -17.07 -17.49 10.46
CA ALA A 167 -18.13 -17.21 11.43
C ALA A 167 -19.47 -16.77 10.79
N GLY A 168 -19.54 -16.61 9.46
CA GLY A 168 -20.72 -16.14 8.75
C GLY A 168 -21.04 -14.65 8.92
N ILE A 169 -20.09 -13.87 9.44
CA ILE A 169 -20.26 -12.43 9.71
C ILE A 169 -20.10 -11.61 8.44
N VAL A 170 -19.18 -11.99 7.55
CA VAL A 170 -18.99 -11.36 6.24
C VAL A 170 -19.26 -12.35 5.12
N ALA A 171 -19.69 -11.82 3.98
CA ALA A 171 -19.89 -12.57 2.73
C ALA A 171 -19.24 -11.77 1.59
N GLY A 172 -19.10 -12.38 0.41
CA GLY A 172 -18.69 -11.70 -0.82
C GLY A 172 -19.87 -11.29 -1.68
N TYR A 173 -19.54 -10.67 -2.80
CA TYR A 173 -20.50 -10.32 -3.86
C TYR A 173 -20.82 -11.54 -4.75
N GLU A 174 -21.84 -11.40 -5.61
CA GLU A 174 -22.26 -12.49 -6.52
C GLU A 174 -21.20 -12.86 -7.56
N ASP A 175 -20.31 -11.91 -7.90
CA ASP A 175 -19.18 -12.13 -8.80
C ASP A 175 -18.01 -12.91 -8.18
N GLY A 176 -18.12 -13.30 -6.92
CA GLY A 176 -17.07 -14.02 -6.19
C GLY A 176 -16.01 -13.14 -5.57
N THR A 177 -16.17 -11.81 -5.58
CA THR A 177 -15.24 -10.87 -4.95
C THR A 177 -15.66 -10.51 -3.53
N TYR A 178 -14.71 -9.99 -2.74
CA TYR A 178 -14.93 -9.39 -1.42
C TYR A 178 -15.03 -7.86 -1.50
N GLY A 179 -14.34 -7.24 -2.43
CA GLY A 179 -14.21 -5.80 -2.57
C GLY A 179 -13.44 -5.13 -1.43
N PRO A 180 -12.23 -5.61 -1.05
CA PRO A 180 -11.56 -5.15 0.17
C PRO A 180 -11.28 -3.65 0.21
N PHE A 181 -10.95 -3.08 -0.94
CA PHE A 181 -10.64 -1.65 -1.07
C PHE A 181 -11.86 -0.79 -1.42
N ARG A 182 -13.02 -1.43 -1.59
CA ARG A 182 -14.25 -0.71 -1.86
C ARG A 182 -14.64 0.16 -0.67
N GLU A 183 -14.96 1.40 -0.92
CA GLU A 183 -15.50 2.33 0.04
C GLU A 183 -16.93 1.92 0.42
N MET A 184 -17.25 2.02 1.69
CA MET A 184 -18.53 1.58 2.22
C MET A 184 -19.46 2.76 2.49
N THR A 185 -20.73 2.56 2.22
CA THR A 185 -21.80 3.41 2.72
C THR A 185 -22.12 3.07 4.18
N VAL A 186 -22.82 3.97 4.88
CA VAL A 186 -23.25 3.74 6.26
C VAL A 186 -24.08 2.44 6.38
N GLN A 187 -25.04 2.22 5.48
CA GLN A 187 -25.87 1.02 5.51
C GLN A 187 -25.08 -0.28 5.29
N GLU A 188 -24.09 -0.30 4.39
CA GLU A 188 -23.22 -1.46 4.15
C GLU A 188 -22.36 -1.78 5.37
N ALA A 189 -21.77 -0.75 5.98
CA ALA A 189 -20.97 -0.91 7.18
C ALA A 189 -21.82 -1.39 8.37
N VAL A 190 -23.03 -0.84 8.54
CA VAL A 190 -23.95 -1.22 9.61
C VAL A 190 -24.43 -2.66 9.44
N VAL A 191 -24.85 -3.09 8.25
CA VAL A 191 -25.30 -4.48 8.01
C VAL A 191 -24.19 -5.47 8.36
N SER A 192 -22.95 -5.22 7.91
CA SER A 192 -21.81 -6.08 8.25
C SER A 192 -21.52 -6.08 9.74
N PHE A 193 -21.63 -4.94 10.38
CA PHE A 193 -21.37 -4.79 11.81
C PHE A 193 -22.45 -5.44 12.68
N VAL A 194 -23.74 -5.31 12.31
CA VAL A 194 -24.86 -5.95 13.01
C VAL A 194 -24.74 -7.48 13.00
N LYS A 195 -24.24 -8.08 11.92
CA LYS A 195 -23.91 -9.52 11.92
C LYS A 195 -22.91 -9.89 13.00
N GLY A 196 -21.85 -9.09 13.17
CA GLY A 196 -20.87 -9.26 14.24
C GLY A 196 -21.47 -9.04 15.63
N TYR A 197 -22.34 -8.05 15.78
CA TYR A 197 -23.09 -7.82 17.03
C TYR A 197 -23.95 -9.02 17.39
N CYS A 198 -24.80 -9.48 16.48
CA CYS A 198 -25.69 -10.63 16.71
C CYS A 198 -24.89 -11.89 17.05
N TYR A 199 -23.75 -12.10 16.41
CA TYR A 199 -22.85 -13.19 16.74
C TYR A 199 -22.31 -13.07 18.18
N ALA A 200 -22.04 -11.84 18.64
CA ALA A 200 -21.52 -11.60 19.99
C ALA A 200 -22.57 -11.82 21.10
N VAL A 201 -23.83 -11.51 20.83
CA VAL A 201 -24.91 -11.59 21.82
C VAL A 201 -25.83 -12.80 21.64
N ASP A 202 -25.51 -13.71 20.69
CA ASP A 202 -26.30 -14.88 20.36
C ASP A 202 -27.78 -14.54 20.03
N THR A 203 -27.95 -13.48 19.25
CA THR A 203 -29.25 -12.95 18.82
C THR A 203 -29.37 -13.05 17.30
N GLU A 204 -30.52 -13.47 16.78
CA GLU A 204 -30.80 -13.51 15.35
C GLU A 204 -31.52 -12.23 14.89
N VAL A 205 -30.99 -11.61 13.84
CA VAL A 205 -31.67 -10.53 13.09
C VAL A 205 -31.81 -10.96 11.64
N SER A 206 -32.91 -10.57 11.00
CA SER A 206 -33.14 -10.79 9.57
C SER A 206 -32.16 -9.94 8.76
N VAL A 207 -30.96 -10.48 8.54
CA VAL A 207 -29.90 -9.86 7.72
C VAL A 207 -29.84 -10.63 6.41
N PRO A 208 -29.79 -9.98 5.25
CA PRO A 208 -29.73 -10.67 3.97
C PRO A 208 -28.48 -11.55 3.87
N GLU A 209 -28.64 -12.73 3.33
CA GLU A 209 -27.57 -13.73 3.18
C GLU A 209 -26.48 -13.27 2.20
N LYS A 210 -26.89 -12.41 1.24
CA LYS A 210 -25.99 -11.77 0.27
C LYS A 210 -26.26 -10.27 0.21
N GLU A 211 -25.22 -9.50 0.02
CA GLU A 211 -25.34 -8.08 -0.25
C GLU A 211 -25.82 -7.86 -1.69
N PRO A 212 -26.73 -6.89 -1.92
CA PRO A 212 -27.25 -6.62 -3.25
C PRO A 212 -26.20 -6.00 -4.17
N GLU A 213 -26.31 -6.24 -5.45
CA GLU A 213 -25.60 -5.49 -6.47
C GLU A 213 -25.88 -3.99 -6.32
N VAL A 214 -24.83 -3.21 -6.07
CA VAL A 214 -24.96 -1.76 -5.98
C VAL A 214 -24.97 -1.21 -7.40
N THR A 215 -26.16 -1.01 -7.96
CA THR A 215 -26.31 -0.09 -9.08
C THR A 215 -26.07 1.32 -8.56
N ILE A 216 -24.93 1.91 -8.94
CA ILE A 216 -24.67 3.32 -8.71
C ILE A 216 -25.72 4.09 -9.52
N PRO A 217 -26.57 4.93 -8.91
CA PRO A 217 -27.42 5.82 -9.70
C PRO A 217 -26.50 6.77 -10.46
N GLU A 218 -26.66 6.88 -11.77
CA GLU A 218 -26.11 7.98 -12.56
C GLU A 218 -26.70 9.30 -12.01
N GLU A 219 -25.98 9.93 -11.07
CA GLU A 219 -26.25 11.30 -10.75
C GLU A 219 -25.74 12.15 -11.91
N THR A 220 -26.67 12.69 -12.67
CA THR A 220 -26.42 13.79 -13.62
C THR A 220 -25.91 14.98 -12.83
N VAL A 221 -24.59 15.09 -12.71
CA VAL A 221 -23.93 16.27 -12.19
C VAL A 221 -24.00 17.34 -13.27
N THR A 222 -24.95 18.28 -13.16
CA THR A 222 -24.88 19.52 -13.91
C THR A 222 -23.70 20.34 -13.37
N PRO A 223 -22.75 20.75 -14.23
CA PRO A 223 -21.63 21.56 -13.77
C PRO A 223 -22.14 22.94 -13.30
N VAL A 224 -21.99 23.23 -12.04
CA VAL A 224 -22.07 24.60 -11.53
C VAL A 224 -20.68 25.19 -11.64
N GLU A 225 -20.51 26.07 -12.60
CA GLU A 225 -19.32 26.87 -12.83
C GLU A 225 -19.16 27.87 -11.66
N PRO A 226 -18.08 27.86 -10.89
CA PRO A 226 -17.86 28.90 -9.88
C PRO A 226 -17.28 30.14 -10.57
N GLU A 227 -18.02 31.22 -10.57
CA GLU A 227 -17.57 32.55 -10.92
C GLU A 227 -16.50 33.02 -9.92
N VAL A 228 -15.22 32.89 -10.28
CA VAL A 228 -14.09 33.44 -9.52
C VAL A 228 -13.78 34.82 -10.05
N THR A 229 -14.24 35.85 -9.37
CA THR A 229 -13.75 37.21 -9.56
C THR A 229 -12.40 37.38 -8.87
N LEU A 230 -11.34 37.48 -9.67
CA LEU A 230 -10.02 37.91 -9.23
C LEU A 230 -9.94 39.42 -9.12
N PRO A 231 -9.32 39.98 -8.08
CA PRO A 231 -8.97 41.42 -8.09
C PRO A 231 -7.71 41.61 -8.94
N GLU A 232 -7.76 42.56 -9.85
CA GLU A 232 -6.63 43.07 -10.63
C GLU A 232 -5.65 43.80 -9.69
N GLU A 233 -4.45 43.26 -9.48
CA GLU A 233 -3.30 44.04 -9.02
C GLU A 233 -2.32 44.22 -10.17
N THR A 234 -2.21 45.48 -10.60
CA THR A 234 -1.22 45.96 -11.56
C THR A 234 0.17 45.98 -10.92
N VAL A 235 1.07 45.12 -11.39
CA VAL A 235 2.50 45.25 -11.08
C VAL A 235 3.26 45.61 -12.35
N THR A 236 3.85 46.79 -12.35
CA THR A 236 4.78 47.30 -13.37
C THR A 236 6.12 46.52 -13.29
N PRO A 237 6.70 46.14 -14.43
CA PRO A 237 8.03 45.48 -14.42
C PRO A 237 9.13 46.51 -14.22
N VAL A 238 10.02 46.22 -13.28
CA VAL A 238 11.30 46.93 -13.13
C VAL A 238 12.37 46.09 -13.83
N GLU A 239 13.00 46.67 -14.81
CA GLU A 239 14.10 46.14 -15.61
C GLU A 239 15.40 46.16 -14.76
N PRO A 240 16.19 45.06 -14.64
CA PRO A 240 17.49 45.14 -13.99
C PRO A 240 18.59 45.50 -14.98
N GLU A 241 19.35 46.53 -14.62
CA GLU A 241 20.56 47.01 -15.29
C GLU A 241 21.63 45.90 -15.32
N VAL A 242 22.18 45.67 -16.50
CA VAL A 242 23.34 44.83 -16.76
C VAL A 242 24.61 45.66 -16.54
N THR A 243 25.39 45.30 -15.54
CA THR A 243 26.80 45.77 -15.43
C THR A 243 27.73 44.60 -15.71
N THR A 244 28.41 44.72 -16.83
CA THR A 244 29.59 43.88 -17.19
C THR A 244 30.84 44.41 -16.45
N PRO A 245 31.70 43.52 -15.98
CA PRO A 245 33.13 43.79 -15.95
C PRO A 245 33.91 42.89 -16.91
N GLU A 246 34.63 43.56 -17.82
CA GLU A 246 35.75 43.00 -18.57
C GLU A 246 36.94 42.80 -17.67
N GLU A 247 37.46 41.58 -17.59
CA GLU A 247 38.87 41.36 -17.32
C GLU A 247 39.39 40.15 -18.11
N THR A 248 40.26 40.48 -19.05
CA THR A 248 41.07 39.58 -19.85
C THR A 248 42.17 38.94 -19.01
N VAL A 249 42.17 37.60 -18.89
CA VAL A 249 43.35 36.85 -18.44
C VAL A 249 43.74 35.85 -19.53
N THR A 250 44.96 36.04 -20.01
CA THR A 250 45.67 35.18 -20.97
C THR A 250 45.93 33.79 -20.37
N PRO A 251 45.80 32.70 -21.13
CA PRO A 251 46.10 31.36 -20.68
C PRO A 251 47.61 31.11 -20.68
N VAL A 252 48.12 30.69 -19.52
CA VAL A 252 49.48 30.07 -19.42
C VAL A 252 49.30 28.58 -19.55
N GLU A 253 49.96 28.00 -20.56
CA GLU A 253 50.04 26.57 -20.84
C GLU A 253 50.86 25.87 -19.73
N PRO A 254 50.38 24.83 -19.04
CA PRO A 254 51.21 24.06 -18.13
C PRO A 254 51.86 22.89 -18.86
N GLU A 255 53.19 22.77 -18.69
CA GLU A 255 54.01 21.65 -19.13
C GLU A 255 53.45 20.30 -18.66
N VAL A 256 53.35 19.38 -19.58
CA VAL A 256 52.98 17.98 -19.33
C VAL A 256 54.19 17.26 -18.73
N THR A 257 54.17 17.07 -17.41
CA THR A 257 55.02 16.05 -16.78
C THR A 257 54.14 14.82 -16.49
N THR A 258 54.43 13.74 -17.19
CA THR A 258 53.86 12.40 -16.98
C THR A 258 54.31 11.89 -15.59
N PRO A 259 53.36 11.58 -14.66
CA PRO A 259 53.74 10.83 -13.47
C PRO A 259 53.73 9.33 -13.79
N GLU A 260 54.84 8.69 -13.46
CA GLU A 260 54.94 7.24 -13.34
C GLU A 260 53.80 6.67 -12.48
N LYS A 261 53.05 5.72 -13.04
CA LYS A 261 51.95 5.04 -12.36
C LYS A 261 52.52 4.07 -11.32
N THR A 262 52.68 4.58 -10.09
CA THR A 262 52.88 3.71 -8.93
C THR A 262 51.48 3.28 -8.46
N GLU A 263 51.09 2.05 -8.77
CA GLU A 263 49.90 1.44 -8.21
C GLU A 263 50.11 1.16 -6.72
N THR A 264 49.78 2.14 -5.89
CA THR A 264 49.62 1.88 -4.45
C THR A 264 48.17 1.37 -4.28
N LYS A 265 47.99 0.06 -4.20
CA LYS A 265 46.78 -0.51 -3.66
C LYS A 265 46.60 -0.01 -2.24
N THR A 266 45.74 0.96 -2.06
CA THR A 266 45.25 1.33 -0.73
C THR A 266 44.33 0.20 -0.29
N GLU A 267 44.77 -0.65 0.64
CA GLU A 267 43.87 -1.55 1.35
C GLU A 267 42.90 -0.72 2.16
N VAL A 268 41.65 -0.63 1.68
CA VAL A 268 40.58 0.00 2.43
C VAL A 268 40.23 -0.91 3.60
N THR A 269 40.60 -0.50 4.80
CA THR A 269 40.29 -1.22 6.03
C THR A 269 38.82 -0.93 6.37
N VAL A 270 37.92 -1.85 6.03
CA VAL A 270 36.51 -1.77 6.41
C VAL A 270 36.40 -1.89 7.93
N GLY A 271 35.83 -0.91 8.59
CA GLY A 271 35.64 -0.88 10.05
C GLY A 271 34.82 -2.08 10.57
N ALA A 272 35.20 -2.61 11.71
CA ALA A 272 34.72 -3.89 12.25
C ALA A 272 33.26 -3.90 12.73
N ASN A 273 32.52 -2.76 12.65
CA ASN A 273 31.16 -2.59 13.21
C ASN A 273 30.09 -2.19 12.18
N THR A 274 30.36 -2.30 10.89
CA THR A 274 29.39 -1.93 9.86
C THR A 274 28.57 -3.14 9.43
N GLU A 275 27.25 -2.96 9.34
CA GLU A 275 26.35 -3.98 8.79
C GLU A 275 26.68 -4.20 7.31
N THR A 276 26.96 -5.42 6.97
CA THR A 276 27.54 -5.79 5.67
C THR A 276 26.72 -6.89 5.02
N VAL A 277 26.40 -6.72 3.74
CA VAL A 277 25.85 -7.76 2.87
C VAL A 277 26.91 -8.15 1.82
N THR A 278 26.89 -9.39 1.38
CA THR A 278 27.73 -9.87 0.28
C THR A 278 26.86 -10.16 -0.92
N VAL A 279 27.22 -9.62 -2.08
CA VAL A 279 26.56 -9.84 -3.37
C VAL A 279 27.64 -10.29 -4.37
N GLY A 280 27.42 -11.33 -5.14
CA GLY A 280 28.41 -11.83 -6.14
C GLY A 280 29.81 -12.07 -5.54
N GLY A 281 29.90 -12.43 -4.25
CA GLY A 281 31.15 -12.63 -3.54
C GLY A 281 31.88 -11.37 -3.06
N LYS A 282 31.34 -10.16 -3.34
CA LYS A 282 31.89 -8.88 -2.90
C LYS A 282 31.02 -8.28 -1.79
N LYS A 283 31.64 -7.54 -0.89
CA LYS A 283 30.94 -6.91 0.24
C LYS A 283 30.42 -5.53 -0.10
N ILE A 284 29.34 -5.16 0.55
CA ILE A 284 28.78 -3.80 0.61
C ILE A 284 28.42 -3.55 2.07
N SER A 285 28.71 -2.35 2.59
CA SER A 285 28.43 -2.02 3.99
C SER A 285 27.73 -0.68 4.13
N LEU A 286 26.84 -0.60 5.12
CA LEU A 286 26.35 0.71 5.60
C LEU A 286 27.51 1.56 6.08
N ASN A 287 27.32 2.87 6.06
CA ASN A 287 28.28 3.90 6.45
C ASN A 287 29.56 3.94 5.58
N TRP A 288 29.63 3.16 4.50
CA TRP A 288 30.69 3.35 3.51
C TRP A 288 30.55 4.69 2.80
N THR A 289 31.68 5.32 2.52
CA THR A 289 31.75 6.48 1.63
C THR A 289 31.62 6.07 0.16
N VAL A 290 31.41 7.04 -0.71
CA VAL A 290 31.37 6.83 -2.17
C VAL A 290 32.70 6.20 -2.65
N GLU A 291 33.83 6.65 -2.12
CA GLU A 291 35.16 6.17 -2.47
C GLU A 291 35.36 4.71 -2.07
N GLU A 292 34.91 4.32 -0.88
CA GLU A 292 34.99 2.94 -0.40
C GLU A 292 34.11 2.01 -1.22
N LEU A 293 32.90 2.44 -1.59
CA LEU A 293 32.02 1.67 -2.48
C LEU A 293 32.68 1.48 -3.85
N LYS A 294 33.17 2.56 -4.47
CA LYS A 294 33.82 2.51 -5.79
C LYS A 294 35.14 1.73 -5.78
N ALA A 295 35.85 1.70 -4.66
CA ALA A 295 37.08 0.89 -4.54
C ALA A 295 36.80 -0.62 -4.68
N VAL A 296 35.62 -1.09 -4.28
CA VAL A 296 35.22 -2.50 -4.33
C VAL A 296 34.44 -2.82 -5.62
N TRP A 297 33.54 -1.93 -6.03
CA TRP A 297 32.57 -2.18 -7.08
C TRP A 297 32.84 -1.43 -8.39
N GLY A 298 33.69 -0.43 -8.40
CA GLY A 298 33.92 0.45 -9.55
C GLY A 298 32.87 1.57 -9.62
N GLU A 299 32.78 2.22 -10.78
CA GLU A 299 31.75 3.22 -11.03
C GLU A 299 30.37 2.54 -11.13
N PRO A 300 29.29 3.19 -10.64
CA PRO A 300 27.93 2.69 -10.83
C PRO A 300 27.53 2.73 -12.31
N ASP A 301 26.65 1.84 -12.74
CA ASP A 301 26.08 1.86 -14.09
C ASP A 301 25.18 3.09 -14.29
N ARG A 302 24.51 3.55 -13.23
CA ARG A 302 23.63 4.72 -13.24
C ARG A 302 23.58 5.36 -11.83
N ILE A 303 23.39 6.68 -11.79
CA ILE A 303 23.08 7.40 -10.55
C ILE A 303 21.68 8.00 -10.72
N ASP A 304 20.76 7.55 -9.90
CA ASP A 304 19.36 7.93 -9.94
C ASP A 304 19.02 8.74 -8.68
N THR A 305 17.88 9.40 -8.70
CA THR A 305 17.33 10.09 -7.53
C THR A 305 16.22 9.23 -6.89
N SER A 306 16.37 8.95 -5.59
CA SER A 306 15.35 8.22 -4.83
C SER A 306 14.13 9.10 -4.53
N VAL A 307 13.02 8.49 -4.08
CA VAL A 307 11.82 9.19 -3.60
C VAL A 307 12.11 10.16 -2.43
N TYR A 308 13.25 10.01 -1.78
CA TYR A 308 13.71 10.86 -0.68
C TYR A 308 14.52 12.09 -1.17
N GLY A 309 14.77 12.21 -2.47
CA GLY A 309 15.63 13.25 -3.04
C GLY A 309 17.12 13.01 -2.78
N LEU A 310 17.51 11.76 -2.55
CA LEU A 310 18.89 11.34 -2.29
C LEU A 310 19.43 10.57 -3.49
N ASP A 311 20.74 10.67 -3.72
CA ASP A 311 21.43 9.93 -4.78
C ASP A 311 21.42 8.43 -4.50
N ARG A 312 21.05 7.67 -5.51
CA ARG A 312 20.99 6.21 -5.51
C ARG A 312 21.91 5.68 -6.59
N TYR A 313 22.95 4.98 -6.17
CA TYR A 313 23.94 4.38 -7.06
C TYR A 313 23.48 2.97 -7.44
N ILE A 314 23.28 2.74 -8.73
CA ILE A 314 22.72 1.51 -9.30
C ILE A 314 23.86 0.69 -9.92
N TYR A 315 23.96 -0.59 -9.55
CA TYR A 315 24.88 -1.57 -10.12
C TYR A 315 24.07 -2.72 -10.74
N ILE A 316 24.15 -2.90 -12.07
CA ILE A 316 23.25 -3.77 -12.83
C ILE A 316 23.83 -5.17 -13.06
N ASN A 317 25.11 -5.24 -13.47
CA ASN A 317 25.85 -6.48 -13.72
C ASN A 317 25.00 -7.61 -14.37
N ASP A 318 24.40 -7.33 -15.52
CA ASP A 318 23.54 -8.26 -16.27
C ASP A 318 22.36 -8.83 -15.44
N TYR A 319 21.88 -8.09 -14.45
CA TYR A 319 20.79 -8.44 -13.52
C TYR A 319 21.04 -9.72 -12.70
N VAL A 320 22.30 -10.13 -12.54
CA VAL A 320 22.70 -11.26 -11.67
C VAL A 320 23.09 -10.75 -10.30
N ASP A 321 24.04 -9.80 -10.24
CA ASP A 321 24.52 -9.19 -9.00
C ASP A 321 23.96 -7.76 -8.86
N TYR A 322 22.68 -7.57 -9.19
CA TYR A 322 22.05 -6.26 -9.10
C TYR A 322 21.91 -5.81 -7.66
N PHE A 323 22.23 -4.58 -7.40
CA PHE A 323 21.89 -3.89 -6.16
C PHE A 323 21.85 -2.38 -6.37
N PHE A 324 21.25 -1.67 -5.44
CA PHE A 324 21.47 -0.25 -5.31
C PHE A 324 21.82 0.16 -3.88
N VAL A 325 22.48 1.30 -3.76
CA VAL A 325 22.77 1.97 -2.48
C VAL A 325 22.30 3.41 -2.53
N THR A 326 21.73 3.89 -1.42
CA THR A 326 21.33 5.30 -1.26
C THR A 326 22.32 5.98 -0.33
N PHE A 327 22.77 7.17 -0.72
CA PHE A 327 23.69 7.99 0.06
C PHE A 327 22.97 9.13 0.76
N GLU A 328 23.27 9.34 2.03
CA GLU A 328 22.94 10.56 2.77
C GLU A 328 24.21 11.11 3.44
N LYS A 329 24.48 12.41 3.25
CA LYS A 329 25.68 13.09 3.81
C LYS A 329 27.02 12.44 3.41
N GLY A 330 27.05 11.75 2.26
CA GLY A 330 28.25 11.10 1.74
C GLY A 330 28.49 9.67 2.24
N GLU A 331 27.55 9.10 3.01
CA GLU A 331 27.63 7.75 3.55
C GLU A 331 26.46 6.90 3.07
N VAL A 332 26.67 5.60 2.88
CA VAL A 332 25.63 4.62 2.54
C VAL A 332 24.68 4.46 3.72
N VAL A 333 23.41 4.81 3.52
CA VAL A 333 22.34 4.68 4.53
C VAL A 333 21.35 3.58 4.21
N GLU A 334 21.31 3.13 2.94
CA GLU A 334 20.42 2.08 2.46
C GLU A 334 21.13 1.23 1.42
N ILE A 335 20.96 -0.08 1.53
CA ILE A 335 21.39 -1.09 0.55
C ILE A 335 20.17 -1.95 0.24
N PHE A 336 19.81 -2.07 -1.03
CA PHE A 336 18.79 -3.00 -1.48
C PHE A 336 19.35 -3.98 -2.50
N VAL A 337 19.19 -5.26 -2.22
CA VAL A 337 19.54 -6.36 -3.11
C VAL A 337 18.25 -7.10 -3.42
N PRO A 338 17.63 -6.90 -4.59
CA PRO A 338 16.50 -7.72 -5.04
C PRO A 338 17.02 -9.12 -5.40
N GLY A 339 16.11 -10.10 -5.34
CA GLY A 339 16.47 -11.45 -5.74
C GLY A 339 17.17 -12.26 -4.66
N THR A 340 17.90 -13.28 -5.07
CA THR A 340 18.41 -14.33 -4.18
C THR A 340 19.94 -14.45 -4.15
N ASP A 341 20.66 -13.64 -4.92
CA ASP A 341 22.12 -13.75 -5.01
C ASP A 341 22.85 -12.87 -3.98
N PHE A 342 22.52 -13.09 -2.72
CA PHE A 342 23.19 -12.44 -1.59
C PHE A 342 23.48 -13.40 -0.44
N SER A 343 24.38 -13.00 0.44
CA SER A 343 24.51 -13.60 1.77
C SER A 343 24.61 -12.50 2.85
N TYR A 344 23.92 -12.74 3.96
CA TYR A 344 23.87 -11.84 5.10
C TYR A 344 23.88 -12.63 6.40
N LEU A 345 24.86 -12.38 7.28
CA LEU A 345 25.12 -13.20 8.47
C LEU A 345 25.28 -14.70 8.07
N SER A 346 24.48 -15.59 8.64
CA SER A 346 24.45 -17.03 8.31
C SER A 346 23.43 -17.39 7.22
N MET A 347 22.70 -16.40 6.68
CA MET A 347 21.66 -16.59 5.66
C MET A 347 22.22 -16.42 4.26
N ASN A 348 21.60 -17.10 3.31
CA ASN A 348 21.75 -16.82 1.88
C ASN A 348 20.37 -16.49 1.29
N GLY A 349 20.37 -15.79 0.16
CA GLY A 349 19.15 -15.34 -0.49
C GLY A 349 18.22 -16.43 -1.02
N LYS A 350 18.63 -17.70 -0.96
CA LYS A 350 17.82 -18.87 -1.36
C LYS A 350 17.01 -19.46 -0.21
N GLY A 351 17.00 -18.80 0.95
CA GLY A 351 16.24 -19.22 2.11
C GLY A 351 14.73 -19.07 1.93
N THR A 352 13.99 -19.82 2.72
CA THR A 352 12.52 -19.78 2.81
C THR A 352 12.08 -19.13 4.11
N MET A 353 10.77 -18.85 4.24
CA MET A 353 10.18 -18.39 5.48
C MET A 353 10.52 -19.33 6.64
N ALA A 354 10.44 -20.65 6.44
CA ALA A 354 10.74 -21.64 7.47
C ALA A 354 12.21 -21.60 7.95
N ASP A 355 13.15 -21.28 7.06
CA ASP A 355 14.55 -21.12 7.44
C ASP A 355 14.74 -19.89 8.32
N ILE A 356 14.00 -18.80 8.05
CA ILE A 356 14.07 -17.54 8.78
C ILE A 356 13.37 -17.63 10.13
N GLU A 357 12.21 -18.27 10.22
CA GLU A 357 11.47 -18.49 11.47
C GLU A 357 12.29 -19.20 12.54
N ASN A 358 13.22 -20.05 12.14
CA ASN A 358 14.12 -20.75 13.03
C ASN A 358 15.26 -19.89 13.58
N LEU A 359 15.44 -18.67 13.09
CA LEU A 359 16.48 -17.76 13.56
C LEU A 359 15.96 -16.93 14.74
N SER A 360 16.54 -17.13 15.91
CA SER A 360 16.13 -16.52 17.17
C SER A 360 16.21 -14.98 17.21
N PHE A 361 16.88 -14.36 16.23
CA PHE A 361 17.08 -12.92 16.13
C PHE A 361 16.21 -12.25 15.06
N VAL A 362 15.32 -12.99 14.40
CA VAL A 362 14.41 -12.46 13.37
C VAL A 362 13.00 -12.36 13.94
N SER A 363 12.38 -11.21 13.73
CA SER A 363 10.95 -11.00 13.95
C SER A 363 10.23 -11.02 12.61
N LEU A 364 9.08 -11.69 12.54
CA LEU A 364 8.26 -11.66 11.34
C LEU A 364 7.31 -10.47 11.39
N VAL A 365 7.37 -9.61 10.40
CA VAL A 365 6.50 -8.45 10.24
C VAL A 365 6.00 -8.42 8.80
N GLU A 366 4.69 -8.52 8.61
CA GLU A 366 4.03 -8.36 7.29
C GLU A 366 4.71 -9.14 6.14
N HIS A 367 4.94 -10.44 6.30
CA HIS A 367 5.62 -11.31 5.32
C HIS A 367 7.07 -10.90 5.01
N SER A 368 7.73 -10.28 5.92
CA SER A 368 9.16 -10.02 5.86
C SER A 368 9.79 -10.49 7.16
N GLY A 369 10.92 -11.14 7.07
CA GLY A 369 11.80 -11.27 8.22
C GLY A 369 12.36 -9.87 8.53
N VAL A 370 12.29 -9.44 9.78
CA VAL A 370 12.87 -8.18 10.23
C VAL A 370 13.90 -8.46 11.29
N ILE A 371 15.11 -7.98 11.07
CA ILE A 371 16.21 -8.02 12.03
C ILE A 371 16.48 -6.58 12.46
N GLN A 372 16.40 -6.31 13.74
CA GLN A 372 16.72 -5.01 14.30
C GLN A 372 17.87 -5.14 15.29
N ASN A 373 18.88 -4.31 15.14
CA ASN A 373 19.94 -4.12 16.11
C ASN A 373 20.04 -2.65 16.54
N GLU A 374 21.08 -2.25 17.24
CA GLU A 374 21.21 -0.87 17.72
C GLU A 374 21.45 0.14 16.58
N LEU A 375 22.06 -0.27 15.49
CA LEU A 375 22.55 0.59 14.40
C LEU A 375 21.75 0.48 13.11
N SER A 376 21.14 -0.69 12.84
CA SER A 376 20.50 -0.97 11.56
C SER A 376 19.17 -1.74 11.70
N GLU A 377 18.39 -1.69 10.63
CA GLU A 377 17.24 -2.54 10.36
C GLU A 377 17.46 -3.28 9.04
N VAL A 378 17.20 -4.57 9.05
CA VAL A 378 17.19 -5.40 7.85
C VAL A 378 15.79 -5.93 7.64
N ARG A 379 15.29 -5.81 6.41
CA ARG A 379 14.06 -6.46 5.96
C ARG A 379 14.39 -7.50 4.90
N LEU A 380 13.78 -8.65 5.05
CA LEU A 380 13.92 -9.80 4.17
C LEU A 380 12.57 -10.05 3.50
N PRO A 381 12.30 -9.39 2.36
CA PRO A 381 11.03 -9.57 1.64
C PRO A 381 10.86 -11.01 1.16
N MET A 382 9.60 -11.50 1.22
CA MET A 382 9.20 -12.81 0.73
C MET A 382 8.31 -12.69 -0.49
N ASP A 383 8.40 -13.66 -1.40
CA ASP A 383 7.43 -13.80 -2.47
C ASP A 383 6.15 -14.53 -1.98
N TYR A 384 5.14 -14.65 -2.86
CA TYR A 384 3.86 -15.29 -2.54
C TYR A 384 3.98 -16.79 -2.23
N GLU A 385 5.10 -17.43 -2.57
CA GLU A 385 5.43 -18.82 -2.25
C GLU A 385 6.16 -18.97 -0.90
N GLY A 386 6.53 -17.84 -0.27
CA GLY A 386 7.28 -17.81 0.98
C GLY A 386 8.79 -17.97 0.80
N ASN A 387 9.31 -17.74 -0.40
CA ASN A 387 10.75 -17.70 -0.65
C ASN A 387 11.28 -16.28 -0.48
N LEU A 388 12.52 -16.13 -0.03
CA LEU A 388 13.21 -14.85 -0.06
C LEU A 388 13.24 -14.29 -1.48
N CYS A 389 12.97 -12.99 -1.61
CA CYS A 389 13.04 -12.29 -2.88
C CYS A 389 13.84 -10.98 -2.79
N GLY A 390 14.61 -10.80 -1.73
CA GLY A 390 15.50 -9.66 -1.58
C GLY A 390 15.98 -9.44 -0.15
N LEU A 391 16.81 -8.41 0.00
CA LEU A 391 17.30 -7.89 1.28
C LEU A 391 17.32 -6.37 1.21
N LEU A 392 16.70 -5.71 2.18
CA LEU A 392 16.78 -4.27 2.40
C LEU A 392 17.49 -4.01 3.73
N LEU A 393 18.67 -3.42 3.68
CA LEU A 393 19.49 -3.08 4.84
C LEU A 393 19.56 -1.54 4.95
N GLN A 394 19.18 -0.99 6.10
CA GLN A 394 19.11 0.45 6.31
C GLN A 394 19.69 0.83 7.67
N THR A 395 20.29 2.03 7.78
CA THR A 395 20.62 2.58 9.10
C THR A 395 19.35 2.93 9.86
N LYS A 396 19.35 2.76 11.19
CA LYS A 396 18.19 3.12 12.02
C LYS A 396 17.82 4.60 11.93
N ASP A 397 18.83 5.46 11.88
CA ASP A 397 18.61 6.91 11.75
C ASP A 397 17.87 7.22 10.45
N PHE A 398 18.26 6.61 9.33
CA PHE A 398 17.55 6.76 8.06
C PHE A 398 16.11 6.22 8.14
N VAL A 399 15.89 5.03 8.71
CA VAL A 399 14.54 4.46 8.85
C VAL A 399 13.59 5.37 9.64
N GLN A 400 14.10 6.00 10.71
CA GLN A 400 13.31 6.87 11.57
C GLN A 400 13.04 8.25 10.97
N ASN A 401 13.98 8.77 10.17
CA ASN A 401 13.94 10.14 9.68
C ASN A 401 13.58 10.26 8.19
N LYS A 402 13.59 9.15 7.41
CA LYS A 402 13.29 9.18 6.00
C LYS A 402 11.87 9.66 5.74
N ASN A 403 11.74 10.61 4.85
CA ASN A 403 10.48 11.23 4.53
C ASN A 403 10.35 11.39 3.00
N PRO A 404 9.49 10.61 2.33
CA PRO A 404 9.30 10.72 0.89
C PRO A 404 8.84 12.12 0.49
N MET A 405 9.29 12.60 -0.64
CA MET A 405 8.87 13.88 -1.20
C MET A 405 7.36 13.86 -1.50
N SER A 406 6.69 14.97 -1.23
CA SER A 406 5.24 15.10 -1.47
C SER A 406 4.90 15.22 -2.96
N THR A 407 5.86 15.70 -3.76
CA THR A 407 5.75 15.86 -5.20
C THR A 407 7.05 15.43 -5.84
N LEU A 408 6.96 14.52 -6.81
CA LEU A 408 8.12 14.08 -7.58
C LEU A 408 8.33 14.99 -8.79
N HIS A 409 9.57 15.42 -9.02
CA HIS A 409 9.96 16.06 -10.26
C HIS A 409 9.96 15.04 -11.41
N TYR A 410 9.95 15.52 -12.65
CA TYR A 410 9.90 14.66 -13.84
C TYR A 410 11.06 13.66 -13.87
N ASP A 411 12.29 14.14 -13.69
CA ASP A 411 13.50 13.32 -13.70
C ASP A 411 13.44 12.19 -12.66
N MET A 412 12.96 12.48 -11.45
CA MET A 412 12.78 11.48 -10.40
C MET A 412 11.78 10.38 -10.77
N LYS A 413 10.72 10.73 -11.53
CA LYS A 413 9.76 9.72 -12.01
C LYS A 413 10.42 8.79 -13.02
N GLU A 414 11.21 9.32 -13.96
CA GLU A 414 11.95 8.52 -14.93
C GLU A 414 12.97 7.60 -14.24
N ASP A 415 13.73 8.10 -13.27
CA ASP A 415 14.64 7.30 -12.46
C ASP A 415 13.91 6.14 -11.78
N MET A 416 12.75 6.39 -11.17
CA MET A 416 11.96 5.36 -10.52
C MET A 416 11.36 4.35 -11.52
N GLU A 417 10.95 4.79 -12.70
CA GLU A 417 10.47 3.92 -13.78
C GLU A 417 11.57 2.96 -14.23
N LEU A 418 12.81 3.46 -14.40
CA LEU A 418 13.97 2.63 -14.74
C LEU A 418 14.32 1.66 -13.62
N GLN A 419 14.32 2.10 -12.36
CA GLN A 419 14.57 1.24 -11.21
C GLN A 419 13.54 0.12 -11.10
N LEU A 420 12.26 0.42 -11.30
CA LEU A 420 11.20 -0.59 -11.30
C LEU A 420 11.35 -1.60 -12.44
N LEU A 421 11.76 -1.15 -13.61
CA LEU A 421 12.11 -2.04 -14.73
C LEU A 421 13.28 -2.95 -14.33
N ASP A 422 14.34 -2.40 -13.76
CA ASP A 422 15.48 -3.19 -13.29
C ASP A 422 15.06 -4.30 -12.32
N LEU A 423 14.19 -3.98 -11.36
CA LEU A 423 13.68 -4.96 -10.38
C LEU A 423 12.88 -6.09 -11.06
N ILE A 424 12.10 -5.77 -12.08
CA ILE A 424 11.41 -6.77 -12.91
C ILE A 424 12.42 -7.65 -13.64
N GLN A 425 13.44 -7.05 -14.24
CA GLN A 425 14.48 -7.75 -14.98
C GLN A 425 15.28 -8.72 -14.11
N VAL A 426 15.66 -8.30 -12.88
CA VAL A 426 16.32 -9.19 -11.91
C VAL A 426 15.45 -10.43 -11.65
N ARG A 427 14.17 -10.24 -11.41
CA ARG A 427 13.29 -11.37 -11.11
C ARG A 427 13.06 -12.27 -12.32
N ARG A 428 12.94 -11.70 -13.51
CA ARG A 428 12.87 -12.46 -14.77
C ARG A 428 14.16 -13.28 -14.98
N ARG A 429 15.31 -12.67 -14.75
CA ARG A 429 16.62 -13.35 -14.85
C ARG A 429 16.71 -14.55 -13.90
N GLU A 430 16.30 -14.38 -12.65
CA GLU A 430 16.27 -15.47 -11.65
C GLU A 430 15.35 -16.62 -12.03
N LYS A 431 14.21 -16.31 -12.60
CA LYS A 431 13.22 -17.31 -13.05
C LYS A 431 13.60 -17.93 -14.40
N GLY A 432 14.71 -17.52 -15.02
CA GLY A 432 15.15 -18.01 -16.33
C GLY A 432 14.24 -17.59 -17.49
N VAL A 433 13.54 -16.47 -17.32
CA VAL A 433 12.67 -15.86 -18.34
C VAL A 433 13.45 -14.78 -19.07
N ASP A 434 13.21 -14.65 -20.38
CA ASP A 434 13.87 -13.64 -21.22
C ASP A 434 13.62 -12.23 -20.68
N LEU A 435 14.65 -11.37 -20.77
CA LEU A 435 14.53 -9.97 -20.37
C LEU A 435 13.59 -9.22 -21.32
N LEU A 436 12.89 -8.23 -20.77
CA LEU A 436 11.98 -7.38 -21.52
C LEU A 436 12.74 -6.25 -22.23
N THR A 437 12.28 -5.90 -23.41
CA THR A 437 12.76 -4.72 -24.14
C THR A 437 11.84 -3.54 -23.87
N MET A 438 12.40 -2.40 -23.50
CA MET A 438 11.64 -1.18 -23.31
C MET A 438 11.03 -0.71 -24.63
N ASP A 439 9.71 -0.49 -24.65
CA ASP A 439 9.00 0.08 -25.80
C ASP A 439 8.43 1.46 -25.44
N LYS A 440 8.76 2.47 -26.24
CA LYS A 440 8.36 3.85 -25.95
C LYS A 440 6.84 4.05 -25.96
N LYS A 441 6.10 3.35 -26.81
CA LYS A 441 4.63 3.50 -26.86
C LYS A 441 3.98 2.95 -25.61
N LEU A 442 4.44 1.76 -25.15
CA LEU A 442 3.99 1.19 -23.87
C LEU A 442 4.37 2.09 -22.70
N TRP A 443 5.57 2.67 -22.72
CA TRP A 443 6.01 3.63 -21.71
C TRP A 443 5.08 4.84 -21.64
N ASP A 444 4.73 5.43 -22.79
CA ASP A 444 3.83 6.58 -22.86
C ASP A 444 2.39 6.20 -22.40
N VAL A 445 1.93 4.97 -22.64
CA VAL A 445 0.63 4.45 -22.15
C VAL A 445 0.66 4.31 -20.63
N ALA A 446 1.67 3.63 -20.10
CA ALA A 446 1.80 3.39 -18.66
C ALA A 446 1.90 4.71 -17.85
N LYS A 447 2.69 5.68 -18.37
CA LYS A 447 2.75 7.03 -17.77
C LYS A 447 1.40 7.71 -17.74
N ALA A 448 0.70 7.71 -18.88
CA ALA A 448 -0.60 8.37 -18.97
C ALA A 448 -1.62 7.77 -18.01
N HIS A 449 -1.66 6.44 -17.85
CA HIS A 449 -2.58 5.79 -16.91
C HIS A 449 -2.20 6.04 -15.44
N SER A 450 -0.92 6.03 -15.10
CA SER A 450 -0.46 6.40 -13.75
C SER A 450 -0.79 7.85 -13.40
N GLU A 451 -0.68 8.76 -14.37
CA GLU A 451 -1.06 10.17 -14.21
C GLU A 451 -2.59 10.35 -14.10
N ASP A 452 -3.37 9.56 -14.84
CA ASP A 452 -4.82 9.53 -14.77
C ASP A 452 -5.28 9.08 -13.38
N MET A 453 -4.77 7.94 -12.88
CA MET A 453 -5.05 7.46 -11.53
C MET A 453 -4.72 8.50 -10.45
N THR A 454 -3.59 9.19 -10.61
CA THR A 454 -3.15 10.21 -9.65
C THR A 454 -4.01 11.46 -9.69
N SER A 455 -4.31 11.96 -10.89
CA SER A 455 -5.03 13.22 -11.10
C SER A 455 -6.49 13.11 -10.69
N ASN A 456 -7.12 11.99 -11.03
CA ASN A 456 -8.54 11.72 -10.77
C ASN A 456 -8.78 10.92 -9.48
N ASN A 457 -7.71 10.64 -8.71
CA ASN A 457 -7.75 9.99 -7.40
C ASN A 457 -8.49 8.65 -7.38
N PHE A 458 -8.22 7.79 -8.35
CA PHE A 458 -8.74 6.42 -8.39
C PHE A 458 -7.58 5.40 -8.47
N PHE A 459 -7.91 4.11 -8.36
CA PHE A 459 -6.97 3.02 -8.54
C PHE A 459 -7.69 1.84 -9.17
N ASP A 460 -7.63 1.74 -10.48
CA ASP A 460 -8.32 0.74 -11.29
C ASP A 460 -7.57 0.53 -12.61
N TYR A 461 -7.76 -0.62 -13.24
CA TYR A 461 -7.29 -0.90 -14.59
C TYR A 461 -8.06 -0.12 -15.66
N THR A 462 -9.30 0.25 -15.38
CA THR A 462 -10.12 1.09 -16.26
C THR A 462 -9.77 2.55 -16.05
N GLY A 463 -9.50 3.29 -17.11
CA GLY A 463 -9.21 4.71 -17.06
C GLY A 463 -10.42 5.54 -16.64
N SER A 464 -10.20 6.77 -16.18
CA SER A 464 -11.27 7.72 -15.83
C SER A 464 -12.22 8.04 -17.00
N ASP A 465 -11.77 7.82 -18.22
CA ASP A 465 -12.52 7.95 -19.48
C ASP A 465 -13.22 6.65 -19.93
N GLY A 466 -13.13 5.58 -19.13
CA GLY A 466 -13.67 4.25 -19.45
C GLY A 466 -12.74 3.42 -20.36
N SER A 467 -11.54 3.89 -20.68
CA SER A 467 -10.58 3.14 -21.49
C SER A 467 -10.08 1.89 -20.77
N THR A 468 -9.95 0.78 -21.50
CA THR A 468 -9.34 -0.45 -20.99
C THR A 468 -7.83 -0.46 -21.26
N PRO A 469 -7.02 -1.27 -20.53
CA PRO A 469 -5.58 -1.41 -20.79
C PRO A 469 -5.27 -1.68 -22.25
N PHE A 470 -5.93 -2.66 -22.85
CA PHE A 470 -5.72 -3.01 -24.26
C PHE A 470 -6.17 -1.90 -25.22
N GLY A 471 -7.24 -1.19 -24.89
CA GLY A 471 -7.72 -0.03 -25.65
C GLY A 471 -6.65 1.08 -25.70
N ARG A 472 -6.08 1.43 -24.56
CA ARG A 472 -5.01 2.44 -24.45
C ARG A 472 -3.77 2.07 -25.27
N ILE A 473 -3.35 0.79 -25.22
CA ILE A 473 -2.20 0.29 -25.98
C ILE A 473 -2.47 0.37 -27.48
N MET A 474 -3.67 -0.05 -27.93
CA MET A 474 -4.05 -0.01 -29.36
C MET A 474 -4.20 1.43 -29.88
N GLU A 475 -4.76 2.35 -29.09
CA GLU A 475 -4.88 3.76 -29.47
C GLU A 475 -3.54 4.44 -29.73
N ARG A 476 -2.48 4.00 -29.04
CA ARG A 476 -1.10 4.44 -29.30
C ARG A 476 -0.46 3.76 -30.52
N GLY A 477 -1.24 2.96 -31.24
CA GLY A 477 -0.78 2.27 -32.46
C GLY A 477 0.26 1.19 -32.17
N LYS A 478 0.16 0.53 -31.01
CA LYS A 478 0.97 -0.65 -30.68
C LYS A 478 0.20 -1.90 -31.09
N GLU A 479 0.83 -2.72 -31.95
CA GLU A 479 0.31 -4.05 -32.28
C GLU A 479 0.89 -5.09 -31.32
N PHE A 480 0.10 -6.07 -30.92
CA PHE A 480 0.49 -7.16 -30.03
C PHE A 480 -0.38 -8.40 -30.27
N LEU A 481 0.10 -9.57 -29.88
CA LEU A 481 -0.69 -10.81 -29.83
C LEU A 481 -1.18 -11.08 -28.41
N THR A 482 -0.37 -10.75 -27.43
CA THR A 482 -0.74 -10.82 -26.02
C THR A 482 -0.34 -9.52 -25.33
N ALA A 483 -1.10 -9.11 -24.33
CA ALA A 483 -0.75 -7.96 -23.50
C ALA A 483 -1.21 -8.21 -22.06
N SER A 484 -0.57 -7.54 -21.12
CA SER A 484 -0.91 -7.56 -19.70
C SER A 484 -0.62 -6.19 -19.09
N GLU A 485 -1.42 -5.79 -18.12
CA GLU A 485 -1.15 -4.61 -17.32
C GLU A 485 -1.08 -4.99 -15.84
N THR A 486 -0.14 -4.41 -15.13
CA THR A 486 -0.03 -4.53 -13.67
C THR A 486 0.04 -3.14 -13.08
N ILE A 487 -0.83 -2.85 -12.11
CA ILE A 487 -0.84 -1.58 -11.41
C ILE A 487 -0.46 -1.76 -9.95
N ALA A 488 0.13 -0.71 -9.35
CA ALA A 488 0.42 -0.66 -7.92
C ALA A 488 0.13 0.73 -7.34
N ARG A 489 -0.27 0.77 -6.07
CA ARG A 489 -0.48 2.01 -5.32
C ARG A 489 0.11 1.88 -3.94
N GLN A 490 1.24 2.51 -3.69
CA GLN A 490 1.97 2.40 -2.43
C GLN A 490 2.47 3.75 -1.93
N ARG A 491 2.64 3.87 -0.61
CA ARG A 491 3.40 4.95 0.00
C ARG A 491 4.85 4.54 0.15
N GLY A 492 5.74 5.50 0.03
CA GLY A 492 7.18 5.29 0.23
C GLY A 492 7.93 5.04 -1.08
N ASP A 493 8.79 4.05 -1.08
CA ASP A 493 9.78 3.80 -2.13
C ASP A 493 9.32 2.71 -3.12
N ILE A 494 10.05 2.62 -4.24
CA ILE A 494 9.93 1.54 -5.24
C ILE A 494 10.12 0.14 -4.63
N VAL A 495 10.88 0.02 -3.55
CA VAL A 495 11.03 -1.25 -2.82
C VAL A 495 9.68 -1.76 -2.31
N ASN A 496 8.78 -0.86 -1.86
CA ASN A 496 7.45 -1.25 -1.43
C ASN A 496 6.59 -1.73 -2.60
N ILE A 497 6.74 -1.12 -3.79
CA ILE A 497 6.10 -1.56 -5.04
C ILE A 497 6.58 -2.96 -5.43
N TYR A 498 7.90 -3.17 -5.42
CA TYR A 498 8.49 -4.48 -5.69
C TYR A 498 7.97 -5.56 -4.74
N GLN A 499 7.94 -5.28 -3.44
CA GLN A 499 7.42 -6.21 -2.44
C GLN A 499 5.94 -6.54 -2.67
N GLU A 500 5.13 -5.55 -3.04
CA GLU A 500 3.72 -5.77 -3.39
C GLU A 500 3.58 -6.71 -4.58
N TRP A 501 4.37 -6.50 -5.64
CA TRP A 501 4.35 -7.37 -6.83
C TRP A 501 4.78 -8.80 -6.49
N MET A 502 5.84 -8.96 -5.72
CA MET A 502 6.36 -10.29 -5.37
C MET A 502 5.39 -11.08 -4.48
N ARG A 503 4.67 -10.42 -3.59
CA ARG A 503 3.67 -11.03 -2.69
C ARG A 503 2.37 -11.42 -3.40
N ASN A 504 2.06 -10.83 -4.51
CA ASN A 504 0.83 -11.06 -5.25
C ASN A 504 1.06 -12.03 -6.41
N ALA A 505 0.52 -13.25 -6.30
CA ALA A 505 0.71 -14.29 -7.31
C ALA A 505 0.28 -13.84 -8.73
N SER A 506 -0.83 -13.13 -8.85
CA SER A 506 -1.32 -12.66 -10.17
C SER A 506 -0.38 -11.63 -10.79
N LYS A 507 0.04 -10.62 -10.00
CA LYS A 507 0.98 -9.58 -10.46
C LYS A 507 2.34 -10.18 -10.78
N HIS A 508 2.87 -11.01 -9.87
CA HIS A 508 4.14 -11.70 -10.08
C HIS A 508 4.10 -12.53 -11.37
N ASN A 509 3.07 -13.37 -11.54
CA ASN A 509 2.98 -14.24 -12.71
C ASN A 509 2.80 -13.44 -14.00
N GLY A 510 2.05 -12.33 -13.99
CA GLY A 510 1.93 -11.42 -15.12
C GLY A 510 3.28 -10.80 -15.53
N LEU A 511 4.07 -10.35 -14.55
CA LEU A 511 5.42 -9.80 -14.79
C LEU A 511 6.43 -10.87 -15.25
N MET A 512 6.23 -12.13 -14.85
CA MET A 512 7.10 -13.27 -15.19
C MET A 512 6.62 -14.06 -16.41
N ASP A 513 5.55 -13.62 -17.08
CA ASP A 513 5.04 -14.31 -18.26
C ASP A 513 6.07 -14.31 -19.40
N SER A 514 6.48 -15.51 -19.81
CA SER A 514 7.50 -15.70 -20.85
C SER A 514 7.04 -15.33 -22.27
N SER A 515 5.72 -15.15 -22.47
CA SER A 515 5.18 -14.66 -23.73
C SER A 515 5.33 -13.16 -23.91
N MET A 516 5.65 -12.41 -22.85
CA MET A 516 5.88 -10.97 -22.88
C MET A 516 7.33 -10.65 -23.26
N GLN A 517 7.51 -9.71 -24.16
CA GLN A 517 8.80 -9.34 -24.75
C GLN A 517 9.11 -7.84 -24.59
N GLU A 518 8.09 -7.01 -24.49
CA GLU A 518 8.20 -5.56 -24.45
C GLU A 518 7.48 -5.01 -23.22
N VAL A 519 7.99 -3.90 -22.70
CA VAL A 519 7.49 -3.29 -21.47
C VAL A 519 7.47 -1.77 -21.54
N GLY A 520 6.49 -1.17 -20.88
CA GLY A 520 6.46 0.23 -20.47
C GLY A 520 6.15 0.34 -18.98
N VAL A 521 6.82 1.25 -18.30
CA VAL A 521 6.61 1.54 -16.89
C VAL A 521 6.25 3.00 -16.74
N GLY A 522 5.23 3.31 -15.96
CA GLY A 522 4.83 4.67 -15.65
C GLY A 522 4.70 4.88 -14.14
N VAL A 523 5.24 5.99 -13.66
CA VAL A 523 5.15 6.40 -12.26
C VAL A 523 4.51 7.78 -12.15
N SER A 524 3.53 7.92 -11.28
CA SER A 524 2.98 9.20 -10.88
C SER A 524 2.79 9.26 -9.36
N SER A 525 2.82 10.45 -8.79
CA SER A 525 2.73 10.62 -7.34
C SER A 525 1.93 11.85 -6.96
N LYS A 526 1.10 11.68 -5.93
CA LYS A 526 0.42 12.77 -5.23
C LYS A 526 0.41 12.47 -3.73
N THR A 527 0.79 13.45 -2.92
CA THR A 527 0.78 13.30 -1.45
C THR A 527 1.56 12.08 -0.93
N LYS A 528 2.75 11.83 -1.49
CA LYS A 528 3.66 10.70 -1.14
C LYS A 528 3.10 9.31 -1.48
N VAL A 529 2.04 9.23 -2.25
CA VAL A 529 1.48 7.97 -2.76
C VAL A 529 1.92 7.80 -4.20
N LEU A 530 2.62 6.72 -4.49
CA LEU A 530 3.01 6.33 -5.83
C LEU A 530 1.85 5.57 -6.49
N HIS A 531 1.52 5.93 -7.71
CA HIS A 531 0.71 5.14 -8.62
C HIS A 531 1.63 4.65 -9.74
N VAL A 532 1.65 3.37 -9.95
CA VAL A 532 2.53 2.72 -10.91
C VAL A 532 1.70 1.87 -11.86
N THR A 533 2.02 1.95 -13.14
CA THR A 533 1.48 1.08 -14.20
C THR A 533 2.64 0.41 -14.92
N VAL A 534 2.51 -0.88 -15.18
CA VAL A 534 3.42 -1.65 -16.04
C VAL A 534 2.60 -2.29 -17.13
N ASP A 535 2.82 -1.87 -18.36
CA ASP A 535 2.23 -2.45 -19.56
C ASP A 535 3.23 -3.41 -20.23
N LEU A 536 2.77 -4.61 -20.54
CA LEU A 536 3.55 -5.67 -21.18
C LEU A 536 2.90 -6.10 -22.49
N CYS A 537 3.71 -6.32 -23.51
CA CYS A 537 3.27 -6.88 -24.79
C CYS A 537 4.13 -8.03 -25.26
N GLY A 538 3.48 -9.01 -25.89
CA GLY A 538 4.12 -10.11 -26.62
C GLY A 538 3.72 -10.11 -28.10
N GLN A 539 4.73 -10.28 -28.97
CA GLN A 539 4.54 -10.29 -30.44
C GLN A 539 4.25 -11.70 -30.99
N GLY A 540 4.26 -12.72 -30.12
CA GLY A 540 4.22 -14.12 -30.52
C GLY A 540 5.52 -14.56 -31.24
N THR A 541 5.86 -15.83 -31.11
CA THR A 541 7.00 -16.40 -31.87
C THR A 541 6.70 -16.32 -33.34
N GLN A 542 7.31 -15.37 -34.06
CA GLN A 542 7.46 -15.51 -35.48
C GLN A 542 8.35 -16.75 -35.72
N THR A 543 7.74 -17.88 -35.98
CA THR A 543 8.46 -19.01 -36.57
C THR A 543 9.06 -18.51 -37.87
N LYS A 544 10.36 -18.20 -37.84
CA LYS A 544 11.10 -17.97 -39.08
C LYS A 544 10.90 -19.22 -39.95
N LYS A 545 10.11 -19.06 -41.01
CA LYS A 545 10.00 -20.08 -42.08
C LYS A 545 11.28 -20.11 -42.90
#